data_548cff47809035363d1f58d1ef19ff89
#
_entry.id   548cff47809035363d1f58d1ef19ff89
#
_cell.length_a   1.000
_cell.length_b   1.000
_cell.length_c   1.000
_cell.angle_alpha   90.00
_cell.angle_beta   90.00
_cell.angle_gamma   90.00
#
_symmetry.space_group_name_H-M   'P 1'
#
loop_
_entity.id
_entity.type
_entity.pdbx_description
1 polymer ?
#
loop_
_entity_poly.entity_id
_entity_poly.type
_entity_poly.pdbx_seq_one_letter_code
_entity_poly.pdbx_strand_id
1 'polypeptide(L)'
;MATPRKLPSRLHHTAYVSKNLEQTRKFYEDIIGLPLMATWCESDMLFGAERTYCHLFFGLGDGGALAFFQFANKSDQELFGPKMPETPFHHIALKVDADVQKAIEQRLHAAGYTEPKTFVLEHGYCRSLYAVDPDGMIVEFTVDHPDVEKINATRRSDAHAELKRWLGGDHTSNNMYR
;
A
#
# COMPACT_ATOMS: atom_id res chain seq x y z
N MET A 1 18.73 -33.18 -0.11
CA MET A 1 17.61 -32.33 -0.55
C MET A 1 17.47 -31.20 0.46
N ALA A 2 17.44 -29.95 0.04
CA ALA A 2 17.21 -28.83 0.97
C ALA A 2 15.77 -28.89 1.50
N THR A 3 15.59 -28.74 2.82
CA THR A 3 14.26 -28.66 3.44
C THR A 3 13.47 -27.51 2.81
N PRO A 4 12.22 -27.69 2.40
CA PRO A 4 11.39 -26.62 1.87
C PRO A 4 11.34 -25.46 2.86
N ARG A 5 11.71 -24.27 2.45
CA ARG A 5 11.60 -23.07 3.29
C ARG A 5 10.13 -22.73 3.47
N LYS A 6 9.67 -22.66 4.72
CA LYS A 6 8.33 -22.17 5.02
C LYS A 6 8.30 -20.67 4.71
N LEU A 7 7.40 -20.24 3.84
CA LEU A 7 7.21 -18.84 3.50
C LEU A 7 6.45 -18.09 4.60
N PRO A 8 6.68 -16.77 4.76
CA PRO A 8 5.75 -15.93 5.53
C PRO A 8 4.33 -16.08 4.97
N SER A 9 3.34 -16.13 5.83
CA SER A 9 1.95 -16.40 5.43
C SER A 9 1.26 -15.21 4.78
N ARG A 10 1.56 -14.00 5.25
CA ARG A 10 1.01 -12.72 4.77
C ARG A 10 1.85 -11.54 5.27
N LEU A 11 1.55 -10.35 4.77
CA LEU A 11 2.03 -9.12 5.37
C LEU A 11 1.28 -8.90 6.70
N HIS A 12 1.99 -8.82 7.84
CA HIS A 12 1.35 -8.60 9.14
C HIS A 12 0.79 -7.18 9.23
N HIS A 13 1.63 -6.18 9.04
CA HIS A 13 1.25 -4.78 8.91
C HIS A 13 2.35 -3.99 8.18
N THR A 14 1.97 -2.84 7.64
CA THR A 14 2.90 -1.78 7.26
C THR A 14 3.07 -0.80 8.42
N ALA A 15 4.09 0.06 8.38
CA ALA A 15 4.25 1.10 9.38
C ALA A 15 4.77 2.39 8.72
N TYR A 16 4.01 3.46 8.86
CA TYR A 16 4.33 4.78 8.32
C TYR A 16 4.11 5.84 9.39
N VAL A 17 4.79 6.98 9.27
CA VAL A 17 4.53 8.12 10.13
C VAL A 17 3.57 9.07 9.41
N SER A 18 2.49 9.46 10.09
CA SER A 18 1.53 10.44 9.61
C SER A 18 1.80 11.82 10.20
N LYS A 19 1.50 12.87 9.45
CA LYS A 19 1.48 14.26 9.92
C LYS A 19 0.28 14.53 10.82
N ASN A 20 -0.84 13.85 10.56
CA ASN A 20 -2.10 14.09 11.26
C ASN A 20 -2.97 12.83 11.24
N LEU A 21 -3.01 12.11 12.37
CA LEU A 21 -3.75 10.84 12.49
C LEU A 21 -5.25 10.99 12.23
N GLU A 22 -5.89 12.14 12.52
CA GLU A 22 -7.29 12.33 12.24
C GLU A 22 -7.57 12.46 10.73
N GLN A 23 -6.68 13.11 9.97
CA GLN A 23 -6.79 13.12 8.52
C GLN A 23 -6.54 11.73 7.93
N THR A 24 -5.58 11.00 8.47
CA THR A 24 -5.31 9.60 8.10
C THR A 24 -6.53 8.72 8.39
N ARG A 25 -7.14 8.84 9.59
CA ARG A 25 -8.35 8.12 9.95
C ARG A 25 -9.49 8.41 8.98
N LYS A 26 -9.77 9.69 8.71
CA LYS A 26 -10.82 10.08 7.74
C LYS A 26 -10.57 9.48 6.36
N PHE A 27 -9.34 9.47 5.91
CA PHE A 27 -9.01 8.89 4.60
C PHE A 27 -9.23 7.37 4.61
N TYR A 28 -8.58 6.63 5.53
CA TYR A 28 -8.62 5.18 5.50
C TYR A 28 -9.95 4.60 5.99
N GLU A 29 -10.57 5.17 7.01
CA GLU A 29 -11.84 4.65 7.54
C GLU A 29 -13.05 5.20 6.81
N ASP A 30 -13.20 6.53 6.74
CA ASP A 30 -14.45 7.14 6.22
C ASP A 30 -14.51 7.07 4.68
N ILE A 31 -13.38 7.27 3.97
CA ILE A 31 -13.37 7.30 2.50
C ILE A 31 -13.06 5.91 1.93
N ILE A 32 -11.94 5.29 2.33
CA ILE A 32 -11.57 3.97 1.80
C ILE A 32 -12.46 2.86 2.36
N GLY A 33 -12.83 2.94 3.65
CA GLY A 33 -13.70 1.97 4.32
C GLY A 33 -12.92 0.86 5.04
N LEU A 34 -11.65 1.09 5.40
CA LEU A 34 -10.88 0.18 6.23
C LEU A 34 -11.17 0.48 7.70
N PRO A 35 -11.68 -0.48 8.51
CA PRO A 35 -12.02 -0.22 9.89
C PRO A 35 -10.79 0.09 10.74
N LEU A 36 -10.89 1.08 11.63
CA LEU A 36 -9.87 1.30 12.67
C LEU A 36 -9.97 0.17 13.70
N MET A 37 -9.00 -0.73 13.71
CA MET A 37 -8.99 -1.94 14.53
C MET A 37 -8.32 -1.76 15.89
N ALA A 38 -7.34 -0.88 15.98
CA ALA A 38 -6.62 -0.61 17.23
C ALA A 38 -6.00 0.78 17.22
N THR A 39 -5.92 1.36 18.41
CA THR A 39 -5.16 2.58 18.73
C THR A 39 -4.31 2.29 19.95
N TRP A 40 -3.00 2.30 19.80
CA TRP A 40 -2.04 2.15 20.89
C TRP A 40 -1.37 3.49 21.16
N CYS A 41 -1.31 3.88 22.44
CA CYS A 41 -0.56 5.06 22.89
C CYS A 41 0.51 4.58 23.84
N GLU A 42 1.76 4.74 23.48
CA GLU A 42 2.89 4.11 24.14
C GLU A 42 4.04 5.10 24.35
N SER A 43 4.89 4.81 25.33
CA SER A 43 6.16 5.50 25.57
C SER A 43 7.25 4.46 25.71
N ASP A 44 8.26 4.53 24.84
CA ASP A 44 9.37 3.58 24.79
C ASP A 44 10.72 4.28 24.68
N MET A 45 11.75 3.62 25.21
CA MET A 45 13.14 4.00 24.98
C MET A 45 13.56 3.58 23.56
N LEU A 46 13.47 4.50 22.61
CA LEU A 46 13.78 4.27 21.20
C LEU A 46 14.87 5.23 20.73
N PHE A 47 15.92 4.68 20.10
CA PHE A 47 17.01 5.46 19.48
C PHE A 47 17.64 6.48 20.46
N GLY A 48 17.84 6.06 21.73
CA GLY A 48 18.54 6.83 22.76
C GLY A 48 17.71 7.90 23.49
N ALA A 49 16.38 7.93 23.30
CA ALA A 49 15.48 8.81 24.05
C ALA A 49 14.13 8.12 24.30
N GLU A 50 13.45 8.56 25.38
CA GLU A 50 12.06 8.19 25.60
C GLU A 50 11.18 8.92 24.56
N ARG A 51 10.33 8.16 23.87
CA ARG A 51 9.46 8.68 22.81
C ARG A 51 8.03 8.22 23.05
N THR A 52 7.13 9.19 23.08
CA THR A 52 5.69 8.96 23.20
C THR A 52 5.03 9.07 21.83
N TYR A 53 4.24 8.09 21.46
CA TYR A 53 3.57 8.04 20.17
C TYR A 53 2.20 7.39 20.25
N CYS A 54 1.39 7.69 19.26
CA CYS A 54 0.12 7.01 18.96
C CYS A 54 0.30 6.15 17.71
N HIS A 55 -0.23 4.92 17.74
CA HIS A 55 -0.11 3.95 16.66
C HIS A 55 -1.49 3.42 16.30
N LEU A 56 -1.98 3.78 15.11
CA LEU A 56 -3.26 3.35 14.56
C LEU A 56 -3.08 2.13 13.66
N PHE A 57 -4.08 1.24 13.65
CA PHE A 57 -4.14 0.07 12.77
C PHE A 57 -5.47 0.02 12.04
N PHE A 58 -5.43 0.09 10.70
CA PHE A 58 -6.60 -0.10 9.82
C PHE A 58 -6.58 -1.52 9.26
N GLY A 59 -7.63 -2.28 9.54
CA GLY A 59 -7.69 -3.71 9.26
C GLY A 59 -7.89 -4.05 7.77
N LEU A 60 -7.23 -5.12 7.33
CA LEU A 60 -7.42 -5.75 6.02
C LEU A 60 -8.19 -7.06 6.16
N GLY A 61 -8.84 -7.50 5.09
CA GLY A 61 -9.68 -8.71 5.08
C GLY A 61 -8.95 -10.03 5.39
N ASP A 62 -7.64 -10.07 5.24
CA ASP A 62 -6.79 -11.23 5.58
C ASP A 62 -6.25 -11.20 7.02
N GLY A 63 -6.66 -10.21 7.81
CA GLY A 63 -6.18 -9.95 9.17
C GLY A 63 -4.83 -9.22 9.24
N GLY A 64 -4.34 -8.71 8.10
CA GLY A 64 -3.26 -7.72 8.04
C GLY A 64 -3.76 -6.33 8.39
N ALA A 65 -2.85 -5.34 8.42
CA ALA A 65 -3.22 -3.97 8.68
C ALA A 65 -2.30 -2.97 7.96
N LEU A 66 -2.84 -1.78 7.68
CA LEU A 66 -2.04 -0.59 7.45
C LEU A 66 -1.92 0.15 8.78
N ALA A 67 -0.69 0.46 9.20
CA ALA A 67 -0.45 1.08 10.49
C ALA A 67 0.26 2.43 10.34
N PHE A 68 -0.09 3.37 11.21
CA PHE A 68 0.39 4.75 11.16
C PHE A 68 0.76 5.25 12.55
N PHE A 69 1.91 5.92 12.63
CA PHE A 69 2.41 6.56 13.85
C PHE A 69 2.23 8.08 13.78
N GLN A 70 2.05 8.68 14.94
CA GLN A 70 2.27 10.10 15.17
C GLN A 70 2.94 10.28 16.53
N PHE A 71 4.00 11.08 16.59
CA PHE A 71 4.72 11.37 17.81
C PHE A 71 4.06 12.53 18.57
N ALA A 72 4.02 12.41 19.90
CA ALA A 72 3.51 13.48 20.77
C ALA A 72 4.47 14.68 20.82
N ASN A 73 5.77 14.42 20.77
CA ASN A 73 6.81 15.44 20.79
C ASN A 73 7.04 15.99 19.37
N LYS A 74 7.00 17.33 19.24
CA LYS A 74 7.19 18.00 17.94
C LYS A 74 8.56 17.71 17.33
N SER A 75 9.62 17.66 18.12
CA SER A 75 10.97 17.36 17.60
C SER A 75 11.07 15.92 17.07
N ASP A 76 10.40 14.96 17.71
CA ASP A 76 10.34 13.58 17.23
C ASP A 76 9.51 13.47 15.96
N GLN A 77 8.37 14.18 15.92
CA GLN A 77 7.54 14.26 14.74
C GLN A 77 8.27 14.86 13.52
N GLU A 78 9.10 15.89 13.73
CA GLU A 78 9.95 16.49 12.69
C GLU A 78 11.09 15.54 12.27
N LEU A 79 11.69 14.82 13.23
CA LEU A 79 12.80 13.90 12.97
C LEU A 79 12.34 12.66 12.20
N PHE A 80 11.22 12.05 12.59
CA PHE A 80 10.70 10.79 12.06
C PHE A 80 9.52 10.99 11.11
N GLY A 81 9.03 12.22 10.93
CA GLY A 81 7.87 12.55 10.10
C GLY A 81 7.96 12.01 8.69
N PRO A 82 6.84 11.92 7.96
CA PRO A 82 6.79 11.25 6.69
C PRO A 82 7.76 11.91 5.70
N LYS A 83 8.73 11.12 5.27
CA LYS A 83 9.65 11.44 4.18
C LYS A 83 9.28 10.55 2.99
N MET A 84 8.10 10.79 2.42
CA MET A 84 7.66 10.01 1.27
C MET A 84 8.50 10.39 0.05
N PRO A 85 9.06 9.42 -0.68
CA PRO A 85 9.76 9.69 -1.93
C PRO A 85 8.78 10.31 -2.93
N GLU A 86 9.19 11.38 -3.59
CA GLU A 86 8.43 12.01 -4.67
C GLU A 86 8.47 11.15 -5.95
N THR A 87 7.85 9.98 -5.91
CA THR A 87 7.75 9.10 -7.07
C THR A 87 6.44 8.32 -7.04
N PRO A 88 5.69 8.29 -8.17
CA PRO A 88 4.45 7.52 -8.28
C PRO A 88 4.68 6.00 -8.29
N PHE A 89 5.93 5.55 -8.39
CA PHE A 89 6.26 4.12 -8.39
C PHE A 89 6.38 3.51 -6.99
N HIS A 90 6.41 4.34 -5.93
CA HIS A 90 6.36 3.84 -4.55
C HIS A 90 4.91 3.85 -4.06
N HIS A 91 4.33 2.67 -3.91
CA HIS A 91 2.93 2.52 -3.50
C HIS A 91 2.72 1.22 -2.71
N ILE A 92 1.56 1.13 -2.06
CA ILE A 92 1.04 -0.11 -1.48
C ILE A 92 -0.14 -0.53 -2.35
N ALA A 93 -0.13 -1.77 -2.83
CA ALA A 93 -1.23 -2.34 -3.58
C ALA A 93 -2.06 -3.29 -2.70
N LEU A 94 -3.37 -3.07 -2.69
CA LEU A 94 -4.36 -3.88 -2.01
C LEU A 94 -5.25 -4.55 -3.04
N LYS A 95 -5.37 -5.89 -2.97
CA LYS A 95 -6.32 -6.61 -3.81
C LYS A 95 -7.74 -6.34 -3.33
N VAL A 96 -8.62 -6.03 -4.25
CA VAL A 96 -10.06 -5.83 -4.02
C VAL A 96 -10.90 -6.50 -5.11
N ASP A 97 -12.18 -6.73 -4.83
CA ASP A 97 -13.14 -7.11 -5.85
C ASP A 97 -13.61 -5.88 -6.65
N ALA A 98 -14.15 -6.08 -7.85
CA ALA A 98 -14.49 -5.01 -8.78
C ALA A 98 -15.57 -4.06 -8.23
N ASP A 99 -16.55 -4.58 -7.50
CA ASP A 99 -17.58 -3.78 -6.84
C ASP A 99 -17.03 -2.94 -5.68
N VAL A 100 -16.09 -3.50 -4.91
CA VAL A 100 -15.36 -2.78 -3.85
C VAL A 100 -14.51 -1.66 -4.44
N GLN A 101 -13.76 -1.93 -5.53
CA GLN A 101 -12.97 -0.90 -6.20
C GLN A 101 -13.86 0.25 -6.70
N LYS A 102 -14.99 -0.07 -7.33
CA LYS A 102 -15.95 0.93 -7.81
C LYS A 102 -16.54 1.76 -6.66
N ALA A 103 -16.85 1.12 -5.53
CA ALA A 103 -17.36 1.82 -4.36
C ALA A 103 -16.31 2.76 -3.74
N ILE A 104 -15.03 2.36 -3.70
CA ILE A 104 -13.91 3.22 -3.27
C ILE A 104 -13.77 4.42 -4.20
N GLU A 105 -13.76 4.20 -5.52
CA GLU A 105 -13.67 5.26 -6.53
C GLU A 105 -14.79 6.31 -6.36
N GLN A 106 -16.03 5.87 -6.13
CA GLN A 106 -17.17 6.75 -5.88
C GLN A 106 -16.99 7.58 -4.60
N ARG A 107 -16.53 6.98 -3.50
CA ARG A 107 -16.29 7.70 -2.25
C ARG A 107 -15.12 8.69 -2.37
N LEU A 108 -14.05 8.34 -3.08
CA LEU A 108 -12.94 9.25 -3.38
C LEU A 108 -13.45 10.48 -4.14
N HIS A 109 -14.22 10.30 -5.21
CA HIS A 109 -14.79 11.39 -5.97
C HIS A 109 -15.74 12.26 -5.12
N ALA A 110 -16.60 11.65 -4.32
CA ALA A 110 -17.51 12.37 -3.41
C ALA A 110 -16.76 13.19 -2.35
N ALA A 111 -15.55 12.73 -1.95
CA ALA A 111 -14.67 13.44 -1.03
C ALA A 111 -13.75 14.48 -1.73
N GLY A 112 -13.92 14.71 -3.04
CA GLY A 112 -13.16 15.69 -3.81
C GLY A 112 -11.79 15.22 -4.29
N TYR A 113 -11.53 13.93 -4.28
CA TYR A 113 -10.33 13.35 -4.90
C TYR A 113 -10.56 13.23 -6.41
N THR A 114 -9.81 14.02 -7.17
CA THR A 114 -9.80 14.04 -8.64
C THR A 114 -8.35 13.96 -9.13
N GLU A 115 -8.12 13.77 -10.42
CA GLU A 115 -6.77 13.84 -10.97
C GLU A 115 -6.04 15.12 -10.57
N PRO A 116 -4.74 15.04 -10.23
CA PRO A 116 -3.89 13.84 -10.22
C PRO A 116 -3.90 13.04 -8.91
N LYS A 117 -4.78 13.37 -7.94
CA LYS A 117 -4.82 12.69 -6.62
C LYS A 117 -5.47 11.30 -6.66
N THR A 118 -6.26 11.02 -7.68
CA THR A 118 -6.79 9.68 -7.96
C THR A 118 -6.85 9.47 -9.46
N PHE A 119 -6.50 8.27 -9.92
CA PHE A 119 -6.49 7.89 -11.33
C PHE A 119 -6.59 6.37 -11.48
N VAL A 120 -6.96 5.92 -12.68
CA VAL A 120 -7.09 4.49 -13.01
C VAL A 120 -6.10 4.13 -14.10
N LEU A 121 -5.45 2.97 -13.95
CA LEU A 121 -4.62 2.36 -14.99
C LEU A 121 -5.09 0.95 -15.30
N GLU A 122 -5.20 0.67 -16.60
CA GLU A 122 -5.41 -0.68 -17.13
C GLU A 122 -4.07 -1.30 -17.50
N HIS A 123 -3.66 -2.32 -16.75
CA HIS A 123 -2.41 -3.02 -17.01
C HIS A 123 -2.57 -4.22 -17.95
N GLY A 124 -3.81 -4.58 -18.31
CA GLY A 124 -4.17 -5.75 -19.09
C GLY A 124 -4.24 -7.04 -18.25
N TYR A 125 -3.35 -7.21 -17.29
CA TYR A 125 -3.40 -8.31 -16.31
C TYR A 125 -4.09 -7.92 -14.99
N CYS A 126 -4.35 -6.66 -14.76
CA CYS A 126 -5.16 -6.12 -13.67
C CYS A 126 -5.64 -4.70 -14.01
N ARG A 127 -6.69 -4.26 -13.31
CA ARG A 127 -7.17 -2.88 -13.29
C ARG A 127 -6.86 -2.28 -11.93
N SER A 128 -6.21 -1.12 -11.90
CA SER A 128 -5.74 -0.48 -10.68
C SER A 128 -6.30 0.92 -10.54
N LEU A 129 -6.91 1.19 -9.38
CA LEU A 129 -7.31 2.53 -8.92
C LEU A 129 -6.27 3.02 -7.93
N TYR A 130 -5.67 4.17 -8.19
CA TYR A 130 -4.68 4.81 -7.33
C TYR A 130 -5.28 5.99 -6.59
N ALA A 131 -4.91 6.17 -5.33
CA ALA A 131 -5.27 7.34 -4.53
C ALA A 131 -4.06 7.81 -3.71
N VAL A 132 -3.85 9.13 -3.68
CA VAL A 132 -2.81 9.75 -2.85
C VAL A 132 -3.42 10.06 -1.48
N ASP A 133 -2.85 9.50 -0.43
CA ASP A 133 -3.29 9.73 0.94
C ASP A 133 -2.89 11.14 1.47
N PRO A 134 -3.35 11.56 2.66
CA PRO A 134 -3.04 12.89 3.20
C PRO A 134 -1.54 13.15 3.44
N ASP A 135 -0.72 12.12 3.55
CA ASP A 135 0.72 12.21 3.76
C ASP A 135 1.53 12.11 2.46
N GLY A 136 0.86 11.85 1.32
CA GLY A 136 1.47 11.74 0.00
C GLY A 136 1.81 10.30 -0.42
N MET A 137 1.42 9.31 0.37
CA MET A 137 1.57 7.91 -0.01
C MET A 137 0.53 7.51 -1.04
N ILE A 138 0.94 6.75 -2.04
CA ILE A 138 0.02 6.18 -3.01
C ILE A 138 -0.48 4.84 -2.51
N VAL A 139 -1.80 4.68 -2.46
CA VAL A 139 -2.49 3.42 -2.22
C VAL A 139 -3.17 2.99 -3.51
N GLU A 140 -2.88 1.77 -3.92
CA GLU A 140 -3.44 1.14 -5.11
C GLU A 140 -4.48 0.10 -4.70
N PHE A 141 -5.63 0.11 -5.36
CA PHE A 141 -6.68 -0.88 -5.20
C PHE A 141 -6.79 -1.66 -6.50
N THR A 142 -6.34 -2.92 -6.50
CA THR A 142 -6.16 -3.73 -7.70
C THR A 142 -7.22 -4.81 -7.82
N VAL A 143 -7.85 -4.89 -8.98
CA VAL A 143 -8.71 -5.99 -9.41
C VAL A 143 -7.94 -6.85 -10.38
N ASP A 144 -7.74 -8.10 -10.03
CA ASP A 144 -7.05 -9.08 -10.87
C ASP A 144 -7.82 -9.41 -12.14
N HIS A 145 -7.09 -9.74 -13.21
CA HIS A 145 -7.68 -10.36 -14.41
C HIS A 145 -8.30 -11.72 -14.04
N PRO A 146 -9.40 -12.14 -14.70
CA PRO A 146 -10.00 -13.46 -14.46
C PRO A 146 -9.02 -14.65 -14.58
N ASP A 147 -8.04 -14.55 -15.47
CA ASP A 147 -7.01 -15.58 -15.68
C ASP A 147 -5.73 -15.36 -14.83
N VAL A 148 -5.80 -14.59 -13.73
CA VAL A 148 -4.61 -14.19 -12.94
C VAL A 148 -3.73 -15.37 -12.52
N GLU A 149 -4.32 -16.50 -12.16
CA GLU A 149 -3.56 -17.71 -11.76
C GLU A 149 -2.70 -18.25 -12.91
N LYS A 150 -3.24 -18.28 -14.13
CA LYS A 150 -2.53 -18.69 -15.33
C LYS A 150 -1.42 -17.69 -15.70
N ILE A 151 -1.73 -16.40 -15.62
CA ILE A 151 -0.78 -15.31 -15.85
C ILE A 151 0.39 -15.43 -14.88
N ASN A 152 0.09 -15.55 -13.58
CA ASN A 152 1.08 -15.68 -12.52
C ASN A 152 1.93 -16.95 -12.65
N ALA A 153 1.33 -18.08 -13.06
CA ALA A 153 2.08 -19.30 -13.31
C ALA A 153 3.11 -19.11 -14.43
N THR A 154 2.72 -18.46 -15.53
CA THR A 154 3.63 -18.14 -16.63
C THR A 154 4.74 -17.19 -16.16
N ARG A 155 4.39 -16.08 -15.50
CA ARG A 155 5.36 -15.10 -15.00
C ARG A 155 6.33 -15.69 -13.95
N ARG A 156 5.86 -16.64 -13.14
CA ARG A 156 6.75 -17.37 -12.20
C ARG A 156 7.75 -18.26 -12.92
N SER A 157 7.34 -18.90 -14.02
CA SER A 157 8.23 -19.80 -14.76
C SER A 157 9.34 -19.09 -15.50
N ASP A 158 9.13 -17.85 -15.95
CA ASP A 158 10.10 -17.05 -16.71
C ASP A 158 10.77 -15.91 -15.92
N ALA A 159 10.38 -15.68 -14.66
CA ALA A 159 10.78 -14.53 -13.85
C ALA A 159 12.31 -14.29 -13.83
N HIS A 160 13.11 -15.33 -13.64
CA HIS A 160 14.57 -15.20 -13.61
C HIS A 160 15.17 -14.94 -15.01
N ALA A 161 14.59 -15.52 -16.04
CA ALA A 161 15.03 -15.29 -17.42
C ALA A 161 14.75 -13.85 -17.86
N GLU A 162 13.57 -13.35 -17.55
CA GLU A 162 13.16 -11.97 -17.83
C GLU A 162 14.01 -10.95 -17.06
N LEU A 163 14.28 -11.20 -15.77
CA LEU A 163 15.17 -10.34 -15.00
C LEU A 163 16.58 -10.31 -15.62
N LYS A 164 17.12 -11.47 -16.01
CA LYS A 164 18.44 -11.55 -16.66
C LYS A 164 18.46 -10.81 -18.00
N ARG A 165 17.38 -10.92 -18.80
CA ARG A 165 17.23 -10.20 -20.06
C ARG A 165 17.26 -8.68 -19.83
N TRP A 166 16.49 -8.18 -18.86
CA TRP A 166 16.44 -6.77 -18.48
C TRP A 166 17.81 -6.24 -18.04
N LEU A 167 18.50 -6.96 -17.15
CA LEU A 167 19.84 -6.61 -16.67
C LEU A 167 20.92 -6.67 -17.77
N GLY A 168 20.67 -7.44 -18.83
CA GLY A 168 21.50 -7.52 -20.03
C GLY A 168 21.28 -6.37 -21.02
N GLY A 169 20.39 -5.43 -20.73
CA GLY A 169 20.11 -4.25 -21.55
C GLY A 169 18.98 -4.43 -22.58
N ASP A 170 18.30 -5.58 -22.61
CA ASP A 170 17.08 -5.73 -23.41
C ASP A 170 15.87 -5.29 -22.59
N HIS A 171 15.36 -4.10 -22.86
CA HIS A 171 14.23 -3.47 -22.14
C HIS A 171 12.90 -3.57 -22.92
N THR A 172 12.79 -4.52 -23.84
CA THR A 172 11.54 -4.78 -24.55
C THR A 172 10.44 -5.22 -23.58
N SER A 173 9.24 -4.70 -23.74
CA SER A 173 8.08 -5.11 -22.93
C SER A 173 7.78 -6.59 -23.13
N ASN A 174 7.51 -7.30 -22.03
CA ASN A 174 6.99 -8.66 -22.04
C ASN A 174 5.52 -8.74 -21.63
N ASN A 175 4.84 -7.59 -21.50
CA ASN A 175 3.42 -7.55 -21.20
C ASN A 175 2.60 -7.77 -22.47
N MET A 176 2.08 -9.00 -22.62
CA MET A 176 1.26 -9.41 -23.77
C MET A 176 -0.24 -9.09 -23.59
N TYR A 177 -0.63 -8.47 -22.48
CA TYR A 177 -2.04 -8.21 -22.14
C TYR A 177 -2.42 -6.72 -22.32
N ARG A 178 -1.47 -5.88 -22.74
CA ARG A 178 -1.65 -4.43 -22.90
C ARG A 178 -1.25 -3.96 -24.29
#